data_2c4a9b3b4825a718a7c1fed7e6e55c62
#
_entry.id   2c4a9b3b4825a718a7c1fed7e6e55c62
#
_cell.length_a   1.000
_cell.length_b   1.000
_cell.length_c   1.000
_cell.angle_alpha   90.00
_cell.angle_beta   90.00
_cell.angle_gamma   90.00
#
_symmetry.space_group_name_H-M   'P 1'
#
loop_
_entity.id
_entity.type
_entity.pdbx_description
1 polymer ?
#
loop_
_entity_poly.entity_id
_entity_poly.type
_entity_poly.pdbx_seq_one_letter_code
_entity_poly.pdbx_strand_id
1 'polypeptide(L)'
;MKRAKKQIFTKEHRAVARKIASESLVLLKNEGNVLPLAKKGTIAVVGPLADSRSNMPGTWSVAAVLKNATSLAEGLKAVAGDKAEILTAKGCNLMSDAEYEKRATMFGRSLHRDNRSDKELLDEALAVAAKSDVIVAALGESSELSGESSCRTILEMTDTQRKLLHEFLKTGN
;
A
#
# COMPACT_ATOMS: atom_id res chain seq x y z
N MET A 1 24.46 -23.14 6.71
CA MET A 1 23.85 -22.42 5.54
C MET A 1 23.08 -23.31 4.56
N LYS A 2 23.53 -24.52 4.17
CA LYS A 2 22.82 -25.41 3.20
C LYS A 2 21.39 -25.82 3.67
N ARG A 3 21.18 -26.05 4.99
CA ARG A 3 19.90 -26.46 5.57
C ARG A 3 18.86 -25.32 5.51
N ALA A 4 19.26 -24.09 5.84
CA ALA A 4 18.36 -22.93 5.81
C ALA A 4 17.78 -22.68 4.41
N LYS A 5 18.62 -22.77 3.34
CA LYS A 5 18.16 -22.61 1.95
C LYS A 5 17.12 -23.64 1.52
N LYS A 6 17.09 -24.84 2.15
CA LYS A 6 16.12 -25.91 1.84
C LYS A 6 14.86 -25.84 2.69
N GLN A 7 14.89 -25.17 3.85
CA GLN A 7 13.82 -25.23 4.85
C GLN A 7 13.14 -23.88 5.10
N ILE A 8 13.72 -22.77 4.63
CA ILE A 8 13.16 -21.43 4.82
C ILE A 8 12.62 -20.92 3.48
N PHE A 9 11.44 -20.32 3.52
CA PHE A 9 10.78 -19.69 2.38
C PHE A 9 10.53 -20.65 1.20
N THR A 10 10.15 -21.88 1.51
CA THR A 10 9.81 -22.89 0.50
C THR A 10 8.50 -22.55 -0.22
N LYS A 11 8.16 -23.28 -1.28
CA LYS A 11 6.89 -23.11 -2.01
C LYS A 11 5.70 -23.34 -1.08
N GLU A 12 5.79 -24.35 -0.22
CA GLU A 12 4.77 -24.72 0.77
C GLU A 12 4.60 -23.59 1.80
N HIS A 13 5.69 -23.04 2.36
CA HIS A 13 5.62 -21.92 3.29
C HIS A 13 4.97 -20.69 2.66
N ARG A 14 5.28 -20.39 1.41
CA ARG A 14 4.65 -19.26 0.70
C ARG A 14 3.17 -19.50 0.44
N ALA A 15 2.77 -20.73 0.14
CA ALA A 15 1.36 -21.08 -0.06
C ALA A 15 0.55 -20.90 1.24
N VAL A 16 1.10 -21.37 2.37
CA VAL A 16 0.49 -21.19 3.70
C VAL A 16 0.42 -19.70 4.06
N ALA A 17 1.49 -18.95 3.89
CA ALA A 17 1.50 -17.50 4.16
C ALA A 17 0.45 -16.76 3.31
N ARG A 18 0.34 -17.09 2.03
CA ARG A 18 -0.69 -16.52 1.15
C ARG A 18 -2.10 -16.86 1.63
N LYS A 19 -2.34 -18.10 2.05
CA LYS A 19 -3.64 -18.53 2.59
C LYS A 19 -3.98 -17.70 3.84
N ILE A 20 -3.07 -17.62 4.81
CA ILE A 20 -3.26 -16.85 6.04
C ILE A 20 -3.54 -15.38 5.72
N ALA A 21 -2.76 -14.78 4.82
CA ALA A 21 -2.98 -13.39 4.41
C ALA A 21 -4.37 -13.17 3.81
N SER A 22 -4.84 -14.08 2.94
CA SER A 22 -6.19 -13.97 2.34
C SER A 22 -7.31 -14.14 3.36
N GLU A 23 -7.11 -14.97 4.38
CA GLU A 23 -8.07 -15.18 5.47
C GLU A 23 -8.05 -14.07 6.52
N SER A 24 -7.00 -13.21 6.51
CA SER A 24 -6.87 -12.06 7.42
C SER A 24 -7.53 -10.79 6.90
N LEU A 25 -7.97 -10.76 5.65
CA LEU A 25 -8.65 -9.60 5.06
C LEU A 25 -10.07 -9.50 5.61
N VAL A 26 -10.46 -8.28 6.01
CA VAL A 26 -11.80 -7.98 6.51
C VAL A 26 -12.51 -7.05 5.53
N LEU A 27 -13.60 -7.52 4.95
CA LEU A 27 -14.46 -6.71 4.09
C LEU A 27 -15.43 -5.90 4.96
N LEU A 28 -15.15 -4.62 5.16
CA LEU A 28 -15.98 -3.74 5.99
C LEU A 28 -17.20 -3.21 5.26
N LYS A 29 -17.10 -3.02 3.94
CA LYS A 29 -18.18 -2.45 3.13
C LYS A 29 -18.03 -2.90 1.67
N ASN A 30 -19.13 -3.22 0.99
CA ASN A 30 -19.17 -3.55 -0.43
C ASN A 30 -20.52 -3.12 -1.04
N GLU A 31 -20.79 -1.82 -1.01
CA GLU A 31 -21.97 -1.26 -1.65
C GLU A 31 -21.84 -1.33 -3.17
N GLY A 32 -22.94 -1.60 -3.86
CA GLY A 32 -22.93 -1.74 -5.31
C GLY A 32 -22.20 -2.98 -5.85
N ASN A 33 -21.76 -3.89 -4.98
CA ASN A 33 -21.01 -5.09 -5.36
C ASN A 33 -19.76 -4.79 -6.21
N VAL A 34 -19.02 -3.75 -5.84
CA VAL A 34 -17.77 -3.36 -6.53
C VAL A 34 -16.72 -4.46 -6.42
N LEU A 35 -16.68 -5.18 -5.30
CA LEU A 35 -15.81 -6.33 -5.08
C LEU A 35 -16.54 -7.65 -5.31
N PRO A 36 -15.89 -8.66 -5.91
CA PRO A 36 -14.53 -8.66 -6.44
C PRO A 36 -14.40 -7.81 -7.70
N LEU A 37 -13.27 -7.11 -7.85
CA LEU A 37 -13.01 -6.29 -9.04
C LEU A 37 -13.03 -7.15 -10.31
N ALA A 38 -13.68 -6.66 -11.35
CA ALA A 38 -13.62 -7.27 -12.65
C ALA A 38 -12.21 -7.15 -13.24
N LYS A 39 -11.70 -8.23 -13.83
CA LYS A 39 -10.41 -8.23 -14.54
C LYS A 39 -10.58 -7.68 -15.94
N LYS A 40 -10.84 -6.38 -16.05
CA LYS A 40 -11.02 -5.66 -17.33
C LYS A 40 -10.77 -4.18 -17.16
N GLY A 41 -10.58 -3.46 -18.25
CA GLY A 41 -10.42 -2.02 -18.25
C GLY A 41 -9.15 -1.55 -17.56
N THR A 42 -9.19 -0.35 -17.00
CA THR A 42 -8.05 0.29 -16.35
C THR A 42 -8.33 0.49 -14.86
N ILE A 43 -7.43 0.04 -14.02
CA ILE A 43 -7.52 0.14 -12.56
C ILE A 43 -6.38 1.02 -12.06
N ALA A 44 -6.71 2.13 -11.42
CA ALA A 44 -5.73 2.95 -10.70
C ALA A 44 -5.45 2.34 -9.32
N VAL A 45 -4.19 2.12 -8.99
CA VAL A 45 -3.75 1.74 -7.64
C VAL A 45 -2.94 2.89 -7.07
N VAL A 46 -3.53 3.66 -6.18
CA VAL A 46 -3.01 4.96 -5.73
C VAL A 46 -2.87 5.02 -4.22
N GLY A 47 -1.99 5.87 -3.75
CA GLY A 47 -1.75 6.06 -2.32
C GLY A 47 -0.30 5.71 -1.92
N PRO A 48 0.14 6.17 -0.74
CA PRO A 48 1.52 5.99 -0.28
C PRO A 48 1.89 4.52 -0.03
N LEU A 49 0.90 3.64 0.12
CA LEU A 49 1.09 2.20 0.34
C LEU A 49 0.84 1.36 -0.92
N ALA A 50 0.45 1.97 -2.05
CA ALA A 50 0.08 1.28 -3.29
C ALA A 50 1.20 0.36 -3.82
N ASP A 51 2.43 0.87 -3.88
CA ASP A 51 3.60 0.12 -4.36
C ASP A 51 4.71 0.06 -3.30
N SER A 52 4.34 -0.25 -2.06
CA SER A 52 5.27 -0.32 -0.94
C SER A 52 5.50 -1.75 -0.48
N ARG A 53 6.68 -2.29 -0.80
CA ARG A 53 7.12 -3.59 -0.27
C ARG A 53 7.59 -3.51 1.19
N SER A 54 8.13 -2.37 1.59
CA SER A 54 8.70 -2.18 2.93
C SER A 54 7.67 -2.25 4.04
N ASN A 55 6.42 -1.87 3.75
CA ASN A 55 5.34 -1.88 4.73
C ASN A 55 4.58 -3.23 4.81
N MET A 56 4.76 -4.13 3.84
CA MET A 56 4.03 -5.41 3.80
C MET A 56 4.33 -6.35 4.97
N PRO A 57 5.59 -6.49 5.46
CA PRO A 57 5.88 -7.39 6.57
C PRO A 57 5.43 -6.88 7.95
N GLY A 58 5.12 -5.58 8.09
CA GLY A 58 4.78 -4.96 9.37
C GLY A 58 5.99 -4.65 10.26
N THR A 59 5.74 -4.02 11.41
CA THR A 59 6.77 -3.51 12.33
C THR A 59 7.66 -4.60 12.90
N TRP A 60 7.09 -5.70 13.35
CA TRP A 60 7.80 -6.75 14.09
C TRP A 60 8.57 -7.75 13.21
N SER A 61 8.73 -7.43 11.96
CA SER A 61 9.45 -8.26 10.99
C SER A 61 10.94 -7.88 10.86
N VAL A 62 11.67 -7.85 11.96
CA VAL A 62 13.06 -7.37 12.05
C VAL A 62 14.01 -8.07 11.05
N ALA A 63 13.82 -9.36 10.81
CA ALA A 63 14.63 -10.16 9.89
C ALA A 63 14.00 -10.30 8.48
N ALA A 64 12.96 -9.52 8.16
CA ALA A 64 12.30 -9.61 6.87
C ALA A 64 13.22 -9.21 5.72
N VAL A 65 13.17 -9.99 4.66
CA VAL A 65 13.85 -9.68 3.41
C VAL A 65 12.84 -8.99 2.50
N LEU A 66 12.81 -7.67 2.50
CA LEU A 66 11.78 -6.84 1.87
C LEU A 66 11.56 -7.13 0.37
N LYS A 67 12.62 -7.55 -0.34
CA LYS A 67 12.51 -7.97 -1.75
C LYS A 67 11.63 -9.21 -1.97
N ASN A 68 11.32 -9.96 -0.91
CA ASN A 68 10.42 -11.13 -0.98
C ASN A 68 8.96 -10.76 -0.77
N ALA A 69 8.67 -9.53 -0.33
CA ALA A 69 7.32 -9.02 -0.25
C ALA A 69 6.81 -8.62 -1.65
N THR A 70 5.52 -8.73 -1.85
CA THR A 70 4.82 -8.29 -3.07
C THR A 70 3.98 -7.08 -2.69
N SER A 71 4.11 -5.96 -3.38
CA SER A 71 3.25 -4.80 -3.15
C SER A 71 1.82 -5.05 -3.63
N LEU A 72 0.88 -4.21 -3.22
CA LEU A 72 -0.51 -4.31 -3.69
C LEU A 72 -0.58 -4.14 -5.22
N ALA A 73 0.11 -3.16 -5.77
CA ALA A 73 0.16 -2.91 -7.21
C ALA A 73 0.73 -4.10 -7.98
N GLU A 74 1.82 -4.69 -7.50
CA GLU A 74 2.41 -5.90 -8.11
C GLU A 74 1.46 -7.09 -8.04
N GLY A 75 0.79 -7.28 -6.90
CA GLY A 75 -0.19 -8.33 -6.71
C GLY A 75 -1.37 -8.21 -7.67
N LEU A 76 -1.90 -6.99 -7.83
CA LEU A 76 -2.98 -6.71 -8.78
C LEU A 76 -2.53 -6.92 -10.23
N LYS A 77 -1.35 -6.44 -10.62
CA LYS A 77 -0.78 -6.72 -11.95
C LYS A 77 -0.67 -8.22 -12.23
N ALA A 78 -0.14 -8.98 -11.27
CA ALA A 78 0.00 -10.43 -11.41
C ALA A 78 -1.35 -11.17 -11.55
N VAL A 79 -2.39 -10.70 -10.85
CA VAL A 79 -3.73 -11.30 -10.92
C VAL A 79 -4.51 -10.86 -12.17
N ALA A 80 -4.34 -9.61 -12.60
CA ALA A 80 -4.96 -9.07 -13.79
C ALA A 80 -4.39 -9.69 -15.07
N GLY A 81 -3.07 -9.92 -15.11
CA GLY A 81 -2.38 -10.33 -16.33
C GLY A 81 -2.61 -9.30 -17.44
N ASP A 82 -2.91 -9.79 -18.64
CA ASP A 82 -3.19 -8.92 -19.80
C ASP A 82 -4.68 -8.51 -19.90
N LYS A 83 -5.50 -8.82 -18.90
CA LYS A 83 -6.95 -8.58 -18.93
C LYS A 83 -7.37 -7.20 -18.44
N ALA A 84 -6.53 -6.55 -17.64
CA ALA A 84 -6.76 -5.20 -17.15
C ALA A 84 -5.43 -4.44 -17.05
N GLU A 85 -5.47 -3.16 -17.35
CA GLU A 85 -4.34 -2.27 -17.17
C GLU A 85 -4.27 -1.80 -15.72
N ILE A 86 -3.09 -1.85 -15.10
CA ILE A 86 -2.87 -1.38 -13.74
C ILE A 86 -1.96 -0.14 -13.79
N LEU A 87 -2.53 1.00 -13.53
CA LEU A 87 -1.81 2.27 -13.39
C LEU A 87 -1.51 2.54 -11.91
N THR A 88 -0.40 3.20 -11.61
CA THR A 88 0.00 3.49 -10.23
C THR A 88 0.41 4.94 -10.06
N ALA A 89 0.06 5.53 -8.93
CA ALA A 89 0.58 6.82 -8.49
C ALA A 89 0.67 6.86 -6.96
N LYS A 90 1.65 7.60 -6.43
CA LYS A 90 1.81 7.72 -4.98
C LYS A 90 0.74 8.63 -4.36
N GLY A 91 0.40 9.71 -5.01
CA GLY A 91 -0.65 10.65 -4.63
C GLY A 91 -0.34 11.55 -3.43
N CYS A 92 0.32 11.03 -2.42
CA CYS A 92 0.79 11.79 -1.27
C CYS A 92 1.93 11.07 -0.53
N ASN A 93 2.62 11.75 0.35
CA ASN A 93 3.48 11.11 1.35
C ASN A 93 2.65 10.58 2.53
N LEU A 94 3.25 9.72 3.36
CA LEU A 94 2.56 9.13 4.52
C LEU A 94 2.09 10.19 5.51
N MET A 95 2.83 11.29 5.63
CA MET A 95 2.46 12.44 6.46
C MET A 95 3.06 13.74 5.91
N SER A 96 2.51 14.87 6.32
CA SER A 96 2.97 16.20 5.91
C SER A 96 4.32 16.57 6.52
N ASP A 97 4.54 16.28 7.80
CA ASP A 97 5.75 16.66 8.53
C ASP A 97 6.93 15.74 8.18
N ALA A 98 7.84 16.26 7.34
CA ALA A 98 9.03 15.55 6.90
C ALA A 98 10.04 15.30 8.04
N GLU A 99 10.14 16.21 9.01
CA GLU A 99 11.06 16.05 10.14
C GLU A 99 10.55 15.02 11.14
N TYR A 100 9.24 14.98 11.36
CA TYR A 100 8.62 13.90 12.13
C TYR A 100 8.81 12.55 11.43
N GLU A 101 8.57 12.49 10.12
CA GLU A 101 8.72 11.28 9.30
C GLU A 101 10.14 10.69 9.40
N LYS A 102 11.17 11.54 9.40
CA LYS A 102 12.58 11.10 9.58
C LYS A 102 12.84 10.48 10.97
N ARG A 103 12.16 10.96 12.00
CA ARG A 103 12.35 10.53 13.40
C ARG A 103 11.44 9.41 13.84
N ALA A 104 10.33 9.22 13.13
CA ALA A 104 9.28 8.26 13.46
C ALA A 104 9.61 6.83 12.98
N THR A 105 10.89 6.46 12.97
CA THR A 105 11.32 5.12 12.57
C THR A 105 11.99 4.39 13.73
N MET A 106 11.43 3.26 14.11
CA MET A 106 11.93 2.48 15.24
C MET A 106 13.27 1.78 14.94
N PHE A 107 13.40 1.25 13.72
CA PHE A 107 14.59 0.49 13.28
C PHE A 107 15.38 1.21 12.21
N GLY A 108 15.21 2.51 12.05
CA GLY A 108 15.90 3.32 11.04
C GLY A 108 15.50 2.99 9.60
N ARG A 109 14.36 2.36 9.38
CA ARG A 109 13.85 2.08 8.04
C ARG A 109 13.35 3.36 7.40
N SER A 110 13.68 3.57 6.14
CA SER A 110 13.13 4.70 5.39
C SER A 110 11.64 4.50 5.14
N LEU A 111 10.87 5.56 5.33
CA LEU A 111 9.45 5.63 4.90
C LEU A 111 9.32 5.98 3.42
N HIS A 112 10.44 6.09 2.70
CA HIS A 112 10.49 6.36 1.27
C HIS A 112 9.71 7.60 0.86
N ARG A 113 9.94 8.71 1.61
CA ARG A 113 9.36 10.00 1.27
C ARG A 113 9.73 10.40 -0.16
N ASP A 114 8.74 10.84 -0.91
CA ASP A 114 8.93 11.48 -2.21
C ASP A 114 9.23 12.97 -2.00
N ASN A 115 10.24 13.48 -2.68
CA ASN A 115 10.68 14.87 -2.54
C ASN A 115 9.91 15.86 -3.43
N ARG A 116 9.02 15.35 -4.29
CA ARG A 116 8.10 16.20 -5.07
C ARG A 116 7.14 16.91 -4.13
N SER A 117 6.61 18.03 -4.56
CA SER A 117 5.58 18.74 -3.81
C SER A 117 4.30 17.92 -3.67
N ASP A 118 3.52 18.18 -2.62
CA ASP A 118 2.23 17.53 -2.43
C ASP A 118 1.28 17.76 -3.61
N LYS A 119 1.41 18.93 -4.28
CA LYS A 119 0.63 19.25 -5.47
C LYS A 119 0.99 18.35 -6.65
N GLU A 120 2.28 18.16 -6.93
CA GLU A 120 2.73 17.30 -8.03
C GLU A 120 2.29 15.85 -7.81
N LEU A 121 2.40 15.33 -6.58
CA LEU A 121 1.96 13.98 -6.23
C LEU A 121 0.45 13.82 -6.41
N LEU A 122 -0.33 14.80 -5.97
CA LEU A 122 -1.78 14.80 -6.10
C LEU A 122 -2.21 14.89 -7.57
N ASP A 123 -1.63 15.82 -8.33
CA ASP A 123 -1.95 16.01 -9.76
C ASP A 123 -1.67 14.72 -10.57
N GLU A 124 -0.55 14.04 -10.31
CA GLU A 124 -0.24 12.74 -10.91
C GLU A 124 -1.32 11.70 -10.60
N ALA A 125 -1.73 11.61 -9.33
CA ALA A 125 -2.73 10.64 -8.90
C ALA A 125 -4.11 10.92 -9.51
N LEU A 126 -4.50 12.18 -9.60
CA LEU A 126 -5.75 12.59 -10.25
C LEU A 126 -5.70 12.31 -11.76
N ALA A 127 -4.56 12.54 -12.41
CA ALA A 127 -4.38 12.23 -13.83
C ALA A 127 -4.45 10.72 -14.12
N VAL A 128 -3.95 9.89 -13.21
CA VAL A 128 -4.07 8.42 -13.27
C VAL A 128 -5.51 7.99 -13.03
N ALA A 129 -6.16 8.55 -12.01
CA ALA A 129 -7.57 8.28 -11.69
C ALA A 129 -8.50 8.62 -12.86
N ALA A 130 -8.30 9.77 -13.52
CA ALA A 130 -9.11 10.21 -14.65
C ALA A 130 -9.05 9.29 -15.89
N LYS A 131 -8.03 8.42 -15.96
CA LYS A 131 -7.86 7.43 -17.05
C LYS A 131 -8.36 6.03 -16.66
N SER A 132 -8.94 5.89 -15.47
CA SER A 132 -9.24 4.58 -14.88
C SER A 132 -10.73 4.41 -14.63
N ASP A 133 -11.20 3.17 -14.79
CA ASP A 133 -12.58 2.79 -14.53
C ASP A 133 -12.83 2.57 -13.03
N VAL A 134 -11.78 2.26 -12.27
CA VAL A 134 -11.83 1.99 -10.82
C VAL A 134 -10.58 2.52 -10.14
N ILE A 135 -10.76 3.08 -8.95
CA ILE A 135 -9.67 3.54 -8.09
C ILE A 135 -9.55 2.60 -6.88
N VAL A 136 -8.37 2.06 -6.68
CA VAL A 136 -7.97 1.32 -5.47
C VAL A 136 -7.04 2.21 -4.65
N ALA A 137 -7.57 2.84 -3.61
CA ALA A 137 -6.80 3.71 -2.73
C ALA A 137 -6.12 2.89 -1.61
N ALA A 138 -4.80 2.77 -1.67
CA ALA A 138 -3.99 2.07 -0.67
C ALA A 138 -3.51 3.05 0.40
N LEU A 139 -4.31 3.21 1.43
CA LEU A 139 -4.15 4.16 2.53
C LEU A 139 -3.97 3.42 3.86
N GLY A 140 -3.37 4.07 4.84
CA GLY A 140 -3.21 3.52 6.18
C GLY A 140 -1.91 3.93 6.87
N GLU A 141 -1.53 3.21 7.91
CA GLU A 141 -0.30 3.42 8.66
C GLU A 141 0.87 2.65 8.03
N SER A 142 2.06 3.22 8.12
CA SER A 142 3.28 2.48 7.79
C SER A 142 3.69 1.55 8.93
N SER A 143 4.51 0.55 8.60
CA SER A 143 5.07 -0.36 9.60
C SER A 143 5.89 0.36 10.69
N GLU A 144 6.50 1.49 10.37
CA GLU A 144 7.33 2.26 11.31
C GLU A 144 6.51 3.20 12.20
N LEU A 145 5.26 3.46 11.87
CA LEU A 145 4.35 4.33 12.65
C LEU A 145 3.42 3.54 13.57
N SER A 146 3.56 2.22 13.63
CA SER A 146 2.78 1.35 14.50
C SER A 146 3.69 0.40 15.29
N GLY A 147 3.22 -0.05 16.44
CA GLY A 147 3.95 -0.94 17.33
C GLY A 147 4.60 -0.24 18.51
N GLU A 148 5.59 -0.90 19.13
CA GLU A 148 6.32 -0.37 20.29
C GLU A 148 7.01 0.94 19.96
N SER A 149 7.06 1.85 20.92
CA SER A 149 7.61 3.22 20.77
C SER A 149 6.87 4.13 19.80
N SER A 150 5.72 3.69 19.29
CA SER A 150 4.85 4.52 18.45
C SER A 150 3.62 4.96 19.26
N CYS A 151 3.23 6.21 19.10
CA CYS A 151 2.07 6.80 19.78
C CYS A 151 1.25 7.65 18.81
N ARG A 152 -0.06 7.50 18.87
CA ARG A 152 -1.03 8.31 18.14
C ARG A 152 -2.08 8.83 19.10
N THR A 153 -2.23 10.14 19.18
CA THR A 153 -3.26 10.81 19.98
C THR A 153 -4.56 11.03 19.18
N ILE A 154 -4.46 10.99 17.86
CA ILE A 154 -5.58 11.14 16.92
C ILE A 154 -5.71 9.86 16.12
N LEU A 155 -6.88 9.21 16.15
CA LEU A 155 -7.15 7.93 15.49
C LEU A 155 -7.54 8.07 14.00
N GLU A 156 -7.45 9.26 13.45
CA GLU A 156 -7.72 9.52 12.05
C GLU A 156 -6.52 9.18 11.16
N MET A 157 -6.77 8.94 9.89
CA MET A 157 -5.70 8.91 8.88
C MET A 157 -4.96 10.24 8.87
N THR A 158 -3.71 10.22 8.41
CA THR A 158 -2.91 11.43 8.26
C THR A 158 -3.59 12.43 7.31
N ASP A 159 -3.35 13.70 7.53
CA ASP A 159 -3.93 14.81 6.76
C ASP A 159 -3.69 14.70 5.24
N THR A 160 -2.49 14.28 4.84
CA THR A 160 -2.12 14.04 3.44
C THR A 160 -3.00 12.98 2.79
N GLN A 161 -3.23 11.87 3.49
CA GLN A 161 -4.04 10.76 2.99
C GLN A 161 -5.55 11.10 2.99
N ARG A 162 -6.03 11.82 4.00
CA ARG A 162 -7.42 12.31 4.02
C ARG A 162 -7.68 13.27 2.86
N LYS A 163 -6.73 14.18 2.59
CA LYS A 163 -6.82 15.11 1.45
C LYS A 163 -6.89 14.35 0.13
N LEU A 164 -5.99 13.38 -0.08
CA LEU A 164 -5.98 12.54 -1.28
C LEU A 164 -7.32 11.82 -1.47
N LEU A 165 -7.84 11.17 -0.43
CA LEU A 165 -9.13 10.49 -0.48
C LEU A 165 -10.27 11.45 -0.81
N HIS A 166 -10.26 12.64 -0.19
CA HIS A 166 -11.28 13.64 -0.43
C HIS A 166 -11.29 14.13 -1.90
N GLU A 167 -10.12 14.31 -2.50
CA GLU A 167 -10.04 14.70 -3.91
C GLU A 167 -10.55 13.58 -4.84
N PHE A 168 -10.27 12.30 -4.53
CA PHE A 168 -10.83 11.19 -5.31
C PHE A 168 -12.35 11.11 -5.21
N LEU A 169 -12.93 11.31 -4.03
CA LEU A 169 -14.39 11.31 -3.86
C LEU A 169 -15.09 12.39 -4.69
N LYS A 170 -14.40 13.47 -5.06
CA LYS A 170 -14.94 14.51 -5.96
C LYS A 170 -14.98 14.08 -7.42
N THR A 171 -14.19 13.08 -7.82
CA THR A 171 -14.14 12.61 -9.22
C THR A 171 -15.37 11.79 -9.61
N GLY A 172 -16.11 11.26 -8.64
CA GLY A 172 -17.29 10.43 -8.87
C GLY A 172 -17.00 9.01 -9.37
N ASN A 173 -15.72 8.57 -9.34
CA ASN A 173 -15.27 7.22 -9.74
C ASN A 173 -15.20 6.30 -8.53
#